data_6d75797e829d2daeced9008e60b493c0
#
_entry.id   6d75797e829d2daeced9008e60b493c0
#
_cell.length_a   1.000
_cell.length_b   1.000
_cell.length_c   1.000
_cell.angle_alpha   90.00
_cell.angle_beta   90.00
_cell.angle_gamma   90.00
#
_symmetry.space_group_name_H-M   'P 1'
#
loop_
_entity.id
_entity.type
_entity.pdbx_description
1 polymer ?
#
loop_
_entity_poly.entity_id
_entity_poly.type
_entity_poly.pdbx_seq_one_letter_code
_entity_poly.pdbx_strand_id
1 'polypeptide(L)'
;MAPLELYAAPLLLLFCQFANEWCVGGWLPLFLVQRLGISPATSLLMLAEFWSALLIGRVLAQLIMPRVKHSRILLSSVAASFLGCIILIATNSRFGAAAGILLVGAGFAPVYPLVVEKIGARFPYYHPGFFNGIFSFAVTGGLLSPFLLGYVAEHYDIRVVMGWPLIGSGMVFVLLICIWIESKLSAPPVGRVP
;
A
#
# COMPACT_ATOMS: atom_id res chain seq x y z
N MET A 1 20.43 0.49 -21.66
CA MET A 1 19.67 1.08 -20.54
C MET A 1 18.20 0.89 -20.86
N ALA A 2 17.42 0.22 -20.00
CA ALA A 2 15.98 0.17 -20.21
C ALA A 2 15.39 1.59 -20.06
N PRO A 3 14.43 2.01 -20.89
CA PRO A 3 13.87 3.35 -20.83
C PRO A 3 13.27 3.61 -19.45
N LEU A 4 13.50 4.80 -18.90
CA LEU A 4 13.03 5.24 -17.57
C LEU A 4 11.50 5.06 -17.43
N GLU A 5 10.80 5.19 -18.54
CA GLU A 5 9.34 4.99 -18.68
C GLU A 5 8.88 3.62 -18.15
N LEU A 6 9.67 2.57 -18.35
CA LEU A 6 9.34 1.21 -17.89
C LEU A 6 9.29 1.06 -16.37
N TYR A 7 9.91 1.97 -15.63
CA TYR A 7 9.97 1.95 -14.17
C TYR A 7 9.10 3.01 -13.51
N ALA A 8 8.58 3.96 -14.28
CA ALA A 8 7.81 5.07 -13.74
C ALA A 8 6.56 4.59 -12.99
N ALA A 9 5.78 3.67 -13.56
CA ALA A 9 4.57 3.14 -12.92
C ALA A 9 4.87 2.34 -11.64
N PRO A 10 5.86 1.40 -11.59
CA PRO A 10 6.26 0.76 -10.35
C PRO A 10 6.79 1.71 -9.28
N LEU A 11 7.57 2.73 -9.65
CA LEU A 11 8.08 3.74 -8.71
C LEU A 11 6.95 4.57 -8.11
N LEU A 12 6.04 5.05 -8.95
CA LEU A 12 4.88 5.81 -8.51
C LEU A 12 3.97 4.95 -7.61
N LEU A 13 3.83 3.67 -7.92
CA LEU A 13 3.08 2.74 -7.07
C LEU A 13 3.69 2.64 -5.68
N LEU A 14 5.02 2.51 -5.56
CA LEU A 14 5.69 2.45 -4.27
C LEU A 14 5.58 3.77 -3.50
N PHE A 15 5.67 4.90 -4.20
CA PHE A 15 5.43 6.22 -3.61
C PHE A 15 4.03 6.32 -3.00
N CYS A 16 2.99 5.96 -3.77
CA CYS A 16 1.60 5.95 -3.29
C CYS A 16 1.39 4.95 -2.14
N GLN A 17 2.03 3.79 -2.20
CA GLN A 17 1.91 2.78 -1.15
C GLN A 17 2.50 3.26 0.18
N PHE A 18 3.71 3.83 0.17
CA PHE A 18 4.31 4.42 1.38
C PHE A 18 3.49 5.60 1.90
N ALA A 19 2.99 6.44 0.99
CA ALA A 19 2.07 7.51 1.33
C ALA A 19 0.87 6.98 2.13
N ASN A 20 0.23 5.91 1.67
CA ASN A 20 -0.91 5.29 2.34
C ASN A 20 -0.53 4.69 3.70
N GLU A 21 0.56 3.91 3.78
CA GLU A 21 1.01 3.29 5.03
C GLU A 21 1.29 4.33 6.11
N TRP A 22 2.00 5.41 5.75
CA TRP A 22 2.39 6.44 6.70
C TRP A 22 1.24 7.39 7.05
N CYS A 23 0.29 7.64 6.14
CA CYS A 23 -0.94 8.35 6.47
C CYS A 23 -1.76 7.59 7.51
N VAL A 24 -1.97 6.30 7.32
CA VAL A 24 -2.67 5.48 8.33
C VAL A 24 -1.88 5.45 9.63
N GLY A 25 -0.57 5.14 9.58
CA GLY A 25 0.28 5.05 10.77
C GLY A 25 0.34 6.34 11.58
N GLY A 26 0.33 7.50 10.93
CA GLY A 26 0.41 8.80 11.60
C GLY A 26 -0.93 9.33 12.11
N TRP A 27 -2.03 9.07 11.40
CA TRP A 27 -3.31 9.72 11.68
C TRP A 27 -4.37 8.80 12.31
N LEU A 28 -4.18 7.48 12.26
CA LEU A 28 -5.14 6.51 12.78
C LEU A 28 -5.55 6.77 14.24
N PRO A 29 -4.62 7.02 15.19
CA PRO A 29 -5.01 7.25 16.59
C PRO A 29 -5.91 8.47 16.74
N LEU A 30 -5.57 9.57 16.09
CA LEU A 30 -6.36 10.80 16.13
C LEU A 30 -7.75 10.59 15.52
N PHE A 31 -7.84 9.91 14.38
CA PHE A 31 -9.09 9.53 13.76
C PHE A 31 -9.99 8.72 14.69
N LEU A 32 -9.43 7.70 15.36
CA LEU A 32 -10.18 6.84 16.28
C LEU A 32 -10.70 7.61 17.50
N VAL A 33 -9.89 8.52 18.05
CA VAL A 33 -10.30 9.36 19.20
C VAL A 33 -11.39 10.34 18.79
N GLN A 34 -11.19 11.09 17.72
CA GLN A 34 -12.12 12.15 17.32
C GLN A 34 -13.41 11.62 16.70
N ARG A 35 -13.31 10.55 15.89
CA ARG A 35 -14.46 10.02 15.15
C ARG A 35 -15.30 9.02 15.94
N LEU A 36 -14.65 8.16 16.73
CA LEU A 36 -15.30 7.05 17.44
C LEU A 36 -15.31 7.23 18.97
N GLY A 37 -14.73 8.30 19.49
CA GLY A 37 -14.65 8.54 20.94
C GLY A 37 -13.83 7.46 21.69
N ILE A 38 -12.91 6.80 20.99
CA ILE A 38 -12.02 5.78 21.59
C ILE A 38 -10.99 6.47 22.48
N SER A 39 -10.69 5.89 23.65
CA SER A 39 -9.68 6.47 24.54
C SER A 39 -8.29 6.52 23.86
N PRO A 40 -7.46 7.53 24.16
CA PRO A 40 -6.12 7.64 23.58
C PRO A 40 -5.27 6.38 23.78
N ALA A 41 -5.33 5.74 24.94
CA ALA A 41 -4.61 4.50 25.19
C ALA A 41 -5.07 3.36 24.28
N THR A 42 -6.38 3.19 24.09
CA THR A 42 -6.93 2.16 23.20
C THR A 42 -6.61 2.46 21.74
N SER A 43 -6.61 3.73 21.33
CA SER A 43 -6.27 4.11 19.95
C SER A 43 -4.83 3.78 19.59
N LEU A 44 -3.89 3.89 20.55
CA LEU A 44 -2.50 3.47 20.38
C LEU A 44 -2.37 1.94 20.30
N LEU A 45 -3.16 1.18 21.05
CA LEU A 45 -3.21 -0.28 20.91
C LEU A 45 -3.74 -0.69 19.53
N MET A 46 -4.74 0.01 19.01
CA MET A 46 -5.26 -0.22 17.64
C MET A 46 -4.24 0.20 16.57
N LEU A 47 -3.39 1.19 16.82
CA LEU A 47 -2.25 1.48 15.97
C LEU A 47 -1.22 0.33 15.99
N ALA A 48 -0.94 -0.24 17.16
CA ALA A 48 -0.09 -1.42 17.26
C ALA A 48 -0.69 -2.62 16.53
N GLU A 49 -2.02 -2.77 16.53
CA GLU A 49 -2.75 -3.77 15.73
C GLU A 49 -2.47 -3.57 14.23
N PHE A 50 -2.53 -2.33 13.72
CA PHE A 50 -2.19 -2.02 12.32
C PHE A 50 -0.78 -2.48 11.95
N TRP A 51 0.23 -2.09 12.74
CA TRP A 51 1.62 -2.45 12.47
C TRP A 51 1.87 -3.95 12.61
N SER A 52 1.18 -4.62 13.55
CA SER A 52 1.22 -6.07 13.72
C SER A 52 0.61 -6.79 12.53
N ALA A 53 -0.55 -6.35 12.05
CA ALA A 53 -1.20 -6.89 10.86
C ALA A 53 -0.32 -6.74 9.61
N LEU A 54 0.36 -5.59 9.47
CA LEU A 54 1.30 -5.33 8.39
C LEU A 54 2.53 -6.25 8.47
N LEU A 55 3.11 -6.43 9.66
CA LEU A 55 4.26 -7.31 9.86
C LEU A 55 3.89 -8.77 9.58
N ILE A 56 2.83 -9.27 10.21
CA ILE A 56 2.35 -10.64 10.02
C ILE A 56 1.97 -10.87 8.56
N GLY A 57 1.28 -9.91 7.94
CA GLY A 57 0.92 -9.98 6.53
C GLY A 57 2.13 -10.07 5.60
N ARG A 58 3.24 -9.37 5.90
CA ARG A 58 4.51 -9.49 5.14
C ARG A 58 5.12 -10.90 5.25
N VAL A 59 5.15 -11.45 6.46
CA VAL A 59 5.65 -12.83 6.68
C VAL A 59 4.76 -13.84 5.96
N LEU A 60 3.45 -13.75 6.11
CA LEU A 60 2.50 -14.65 5.42
C LEU A 60 2.60 -14.53 3.90
N ALA A 61 2.74 -13.32 3.38
CA ALA A 61 2.93 -13.11 1.95
C ALA A 61 4.16 -13.87 1.43
N GLN A 62 5.30 -13.78 2.11
CA GLN A 62 6.52 -14.51 1.74
C GLN A 62 6.32 -16.03 1.75
N LEU A 63 5.59 -16.56 2.71
CA LEU A 63 5.29 -18.00 2.80
C LEU A 63 4.35 -18.48 1.69
N ILE A 64 3.44 -17.61 1.23
CA ILE A 64 2.43 -17.92 0.21
C ILE A 64 2.97 -17.72 -1.23
N MET A 65 3.90 -16.77 -1.41
CA MET A 65 4.47 -16.41 -2.72
C MET A 65 4.92 -17.61 -3.58
N PRO A 66 5.57 -18.65 -3.04
CA PRO A 66 5.96 -19.80 -3.88
C PRO A 66 4.79 -20.61 -4.44
N ARG A 67 3.59 -20.47 -3.85
CA ARG A 67 2.41 -21.29 -4.19
C ARG A 67 1.34 -20.52 -4.97
N VAL A 68 1.34 -19.18 -4.89
CA VAL A 68 0.28 -18.34 -5.46
C VAL A 68 0.88 -17.29 -6.40
N LYS A 69 0.23 -17.09 -7.54
CA LYS A 69 0.68 -16.07 -8.51
C LYS A 69 0.73 -14.68 -7.85
N HIS A 70 1.85 -13.97 -8.00
CA HIS A 70 2.07 -12.62 -7.45
C HIS A 70 0.93 -11.64 -7.77
N SER A 71 0.39 -11.69 -8.99
CA SER A 71 -0.73 -10.84 -9.39
C SER A 71 -2.01 -11.09 -8.58
N ARG A 72 -2.26 -12.32 -8.15
CA ARG A 72 -3.43 -12.63 -7.30
C ARG A 72 -3.23 -12.10 -5.89
N ILE A 73 -2.02 -12.25 -5.33
CA ILE A 73 -1.69 -11.70 -4.00
C ILE A 73 -1.84 -10.19 -4.03
N LEU A 74 -1.26 -9.50 -5.02
CA LEU A 74 -1.36 -8.05 -5.14
C LEU A 74 -2.81 -7.57 -5.28
N LEU A 75 -3.60 -8.22 -6.14
CA LEU A 75 -4.98 -7.83 -6.36
C LEU A 75 -5.84 -8.03 -5.11
N SER A 76 -5.73 -9.19 -4.44
CA SER A 76 -6.45 -9.45 -3.20
C SER A 76 -6.03 -8.50 -2.07
N SER A 77 -4.76 -8.14 -2.00
CA SER A 77 -4.21 -7.21 -1.00
C SER A 77 -4.75 -5.80 -1.18
N VAL A 78 -4.76 -5.28 -2.41
CA VAL A 78 -5.32 -3.96 -2.68
C VAL A 78 -6.83 -3.95 -2.47
N ALA A 79 -7.53 -5.02 -2.83
CA ALA A 79 -8.96 -5.14 -2.54
C ALA A 79 -9.24 -5.18 -1.02
N ALA A 80 -8.42 -5.89 -0.25
CA ALA A 80 -8.54 -5.94 1.21
C ALA A 80 -8.28 -4.57 1.85
N SER A 81 -7.23 -3.85 1.44
CA SER A 81 -6.95 -2.50 1.96
C SER A 81 -8.05 -1.51 1.60
N PHE A 82 -8.56 -1.56 0.38
CA PHE A 82 -9.66 -0.72 -0.08
C PHE A 82 -10.93 -0.95 0.75
N LEU A 83 -11.30 -2.22 0.93
CA LEU A 83 -12.44 -2.61 1.78
C LEU A 83 -12.24 -2.18 3.24
N GLY A 84 -11.02 -2.36 3.78
CA GLY A 84 -10.67 -1.94 5.13
C GLY A 84 -10.84 -0.42 5.33
N CYS A 85 -10.40 0.40 4.36
CA CYS A 85 -10.60 1.85 4.39
C CYS A 85 -12.11 2.21 4.38
N ILE A 86 -12.92 1.54 3.55
CA ILE A 86 -14.37 1.75 3.52
C ILE A 86 -14.98 1.42 4.89
N ILE A 87 -14.61 0.29 5.49
CA ILE A 87 -15.10 -0.11 6.80
C ILE A 87 -14.72 0.94 7.85
N LEU A 88 -13.48 1.43 7.85
CA LEU A 88 -13.02 2.46 8.80
C LEU A 88 -13.83 3.76 8.67
N ILE A 89 -14.13 4.20 7.45
CA ILE A 89 -14.91 5.41 7.21
C ILE A 89 -16.38 5.23 7.65
N ALA A 90 -16.94 4.05 7.37
CA ALA A 90 -18.37 3.78 7.57
C ALA A 90 -18.72 3.34 8.98
N THR A 91 -17.79 2.70 9.72
CA THR A 91 -18.09 2.10 11.02
C THR A 91 -18.31 3.15 12.11
N ASN A 92 -19.19 2.80 13.06
CA ASN A 92 -19.39 3.52 14.31
C ASN A 92 -19.06 2.65 15.54
N SER A 93 -18.41 1.51 15.34
CA SER A 93 -18.09 0.56 16.41
C SER A 93 -16.61 0.28 16.52
N ARG A 94 -16.12 -0.01 17.72
CA ARG A 94 -14.73 -0.42 17.95
C ARG A 94 -14.38 -1.71 17.24
N PHE A 95 -15.30 -2.66 17.18
CA PHE A 95 -15.10 -3.94 16.50
C PHE A 95 -14.96 -3.75 14.98
N GLY A 96 -15.82 -2.91 14.38
CA GLY A 96 -15.70 -2.57 12.96
C GLY A 96 -14.39 -1.83 12.66
N ALA A 97 -13.93 -0.96 13.56
CA ALA A 97 -12.65 -0.27 13.41
C ALA A 97 -11.47 -1.27 13.45
N ALA A 98 -11.45 -2.20 14.42
CA ALA A 98 -10.42 -3.25 14.49
C ALA A 98 -10.41 -4.12 13.22
N ALA A 99 -11.57 -4.57 12.75
CA ALA A 99 -11.67 -5.34 11.51
C ALA A 99 -11.14 -4.56 10.29
N GLY A 100 -11.48 -3.27 10.18
CA GLY A 100 -10.98 -2.39 9.13
C GLY A 100 -9.46 -2.22 9.19
N ILE A 101 -8.91 -2.02 10.39
CA ILE A 101 -7.47 -1.87 10.64
C ILE A 101 -6.70 -3.13 10.22
N LEU A 102 -7.19 -4.31 10.62
CA LEU A 102 -6.59 -5.59 10.22
C LEU A 102 -6.56 -5.75 8.70
N LEU A 103 -7.67 -5.42 8.03
CA LEU A 103 -7.76 -5.51 6.57
C LEU A 103 -6.82 -4.53 5.87
N VAL A 104 -6.70 -3.28 6.37
CA VAL A 104 -5.78 -2.29 5.81
C VAL A 104 -4.33 -2.73 6.01
N GLY A 105 -3.95 -3.12 7.23
CA GLY A 105 -2.59 -3.56 7.54
C GLY A 105 -2.18 -4.80 6.74
N ALA A 106 -3.01 -5.84 6.73
CA ALA A 106 -2.75 -7.05 5.95
C ALA A 106 -2.77 -6.79 4.45
N GLY A 107 -3.63 -5.87 3.97
CA GLY A 107 -3.72 -5.48 2.58
C GLY A 107 -2.50 -4.69 2.09
N PHE A 108 -1.93 -3.82 2.90
CA PHE A 108 -0.71 -3.08 2.53
C PHE A 108 0.55 -3.95 2.56
N ALA A 109 0.55 -4.99 3.38
CA ALA A 109 1.74 -5.78 3.71
C ALA A 109 2.52 -6.31 2.49
N PRO A 110 1.93 -7.00 1.50
CA PRO A 110 2.68 -7.65 0.43
C PRO A 110 3.01 -6.71 -0.74
N VAL A 111 2.45 -5.49 -0.79
CA VAL A 111 2.58 -4.61 -1.97
C VAL A 111 4.04 -4.23 -2.20
N TYR A 112 4.72 -3.69 -1.18
CA TYR A 112 6.11 -3.27 -1.31
C TYR A 112 7.06 -4.41 -1.70
N PRO A 113 7.13 -5.53 -0.95
CA PRO A 113 8.07 -6.61 -1.27
C PRO A 113 7.83 -7.22 -2.65
N LEU A 114 6.59 -7.42 -3.05
CA LEU A 114 6.26 -7.98 -4.36
C LEU A 114 6.61 -7.06 -5.53
N VAL A 115 6.43 -5.76 -5.37
CA VAL A 115 6.78 -4.79 -6.41
C VAL A 115 8.29 -4.66 -6.55
N VAL A 116 9.01 -4.60 -5.43
CA VAL A 116 10.49 -4.54 -5.42
C VAL A 116 11.10 -5.81 -6.02
N GLU A 117 10.56 -6.99 -5.68
CA GLU A 117 10.98 -8.26 -6.29
C GLU A 117 10.76 -8.25 -7.81
N LYS A 118 9.59 -7.79 -8.26
CA LYS A 118 9.28 -7.68 -9.70
C LYS A 118 10.21 -6.71 -10.43
N ILE A 119 10.57 -5.60 -9.80
CA ILE A 119 11.57 -4.68 -10.34
C ILE A 119 12.94 -5.37 -10.38
N GLY A 120 13.34 -6.01 -9.28
CA GLY A 120 14.64 -6.70 -9.16
C GLY A 120 14.83 -7.82 -10.17
N ALA A 121 13.78 -8.57 -10.49
CA ALA A 121 13.81 -9.64 -11.48
C ALA A 121 14.13 -9.16 -12.92
N ARG A 122 14.04 -7.85 -13.19
CA ARG A 122 14.41 -7.26 -14.50
C ARG A 122 15.90 -6.92 -14.62
N PHE A 123 16.67 -7.00 -13.51
CA PHE A 123 18.10 -6.70 -13.49
C PHE A 123 18.91 -7.99 -13.35
N PRO A 124 19.93 -8.22 -14.22
CA PRO A 124 20.80 -9.38 -14.11
C PRO A 124 21.71 -9.31 -12.88
N TYR A 125 21.95 -8.10 -12.35
CA TYR A 125 22.83 -7.87 -11.21
C TYR A 125 22.16 -6.92 -10.20
N TYR A 126 22.44 -7.15 -8.91
CA TYR A 126 21.99 -6.26 -7.84
C TYR A 126 22.79 -4.96 -7.85
N HIS A 127 22.08 -3.84 -7.98
CA HIS A 127 22.65 -2.51 -7.93
C HIS A 127 22.18 -1.76 -6.66
N PRO A 128 22.98 -1.72 -5.57
CA PRO A 128 22.59 -1.12 -4.31
C PRO A 128 22.09 0.33 -4.45
N GLY A 129 22.80 1.16 -5.22
CA GLY A 129 22.40 2.56 -5.44
C GLY A 129 21.05 2.72 -6.11
N PHE A 130 20.69 1.82 -7.04
CA PHE A 130 19.38 1.84 -7.69
C PHE A 130 18.26 1.48 -6.71
N PHE A 131 18.43 0.40 -5.93
CA PHE A 131 17.43 0.00 -4.94
C PHE A 131 17.29 1.01 -3.80
N ASN A 132 18.38 1.63 -3.36
CA ASN A 132 18.34 2.73 -2.40
C ASN A 132 17.59 3.94 -2.97
N GLY A 133 17.77 4.26 -4.25
CA GLY A 133 17.02 5.32 -4.95
C GLY A 133 15.50 5.03 -4.97
N ILE A 134 15.11 3.79 -5.29
CA ILE A 134 13.71 3.36 -5.24
C ILE A 134 13.12 3.54 -3.84
N PHE A 135 13.84 3.07 -2.82
CA PHE A 135 13.41 3.18 -1.44
C PHE A 135 13.30 4.64 -0.99
N SER A 136 14.30 5.48 -1.31
CA SER A 136 14.28 6.90 -0.98
C SER A 136 13.08 7.62 -1.61
N PHE A 137 12.79 7.31 -2.88
CA PHE A 137 11.63 7.87 -3.56
C PHE A 137 10.31 7.43 -2.90
N ALA A 138 10.19 6.15 -2.55
CA ALA A 138 9.02 5.65 -1.84
C ALA A 138 8.83 6.33 -0.47
N VAL A 139 9.91 6.46 0.32
CA VAL A 139 9.91 7.14 1.63
C VAL A 139 9.49 8.61 1.51
N THR A 140 9.88 9.29 0.42
CA THR A 140 9.42 10.67 0.17
C THR A 140 7.90 10.76 0.13
N GLY A 141 7.22 9.78 -0.49
CA GLY A 141 5.75 9.68 -0.45
C GLY A 141 5.21 9.54 0.97
N GLY A 142 5.86 8.68 1.78
CA GLY A 142 5.51 8.48 3.19
C GLY A 142 5.68 9.72 4.06
N LEU A 143 6.67 10.57 3.77
CA LEU A 143 6.90 11.81 4.52
C LEU A 143 5.96 12.94 4.07
N LEU A 144 5.79 13.13 2.76
CA LEU A 144 5.00 14.23 2.21
C LEU A 144 3.50 14.06 2.46
N SER A 145 2.98 12.85 2.30
CA SER A 145 1.53 12.63 2.35
C SER A 145 0.90 12.88 3.73
N PRO A 146 1.44 12.41 4.86
CA PRO A 146 0.90 12.76 6.17
C PRO A 146 0.96 14.27 6.45
N PHE A 147 2.00 14.97 5.98
CA PHE A 147 2.13 16.42 6.09
C PHE A 147 1.03 17.14 5.31
N LEU A 148 0.85 16.80 4.03
CA LEU A 148 -0.21 17.37 3.20
C LEU A 148 -1.61 17.04 3.74
N LEU A 149 -1.79 15.82 4.23
CA LEU A 149 -3.04 15.38 4.84
C LEU A 149 -3.36 16.19 6.10
N GLY A 150 -2.35 16.58 6.89
CA GLY A 150 -2.52 17.45 8.04
C GLY A 150 -3.15 18.80 7.66
N TYR A 151 -2.64 19.40 6.62
CA TYR A 151 -3.19 20.66 6.09
C TYR A 151 -4.64 20.49 5.61
N VAL A 152 -4.94 19.38 4.93
CA VAL A 152 -6.31 19.09 4.47
C VAL A 152 -7.24 18.82 5.66
N ALA A 153 -6.78 18.04 6.66
CA ALA A 153 -7.59 17.71 7.85
C ALA A 153 -7.91 18.91 8.73
N GLU A 154 -7.09 19.97 8.70
CA GLU A 154 -7.37 21.24 9.39
C GLU A 154 -8.60 21.96 8.82
N HIS A 155 -8.88 21.81 7.52
CA HIS A 155 -9.96 22.50 6.82
C HIS A 155 -11.21 21.65 6.64
N TYR A 156 -11.11 20.33 6.82
CA TYR A 156 -12.19 19.37 6.60
C TYR A 156 -12.40 18.48 7.82
N ASP A 157 -13.47 17.68 7.78
CA ASP A 157 -13.75 16.67 8.81
C ASP A 157 -12.64 15.62 8.90
N ILE A 158 -12.39 15.10 10.12
CA ILE A 158 -11.37 14.07 10.37
C ILE A 158 -11.54 12.81 9.50
N ARG A 159 -12.72 12.57 8.92
CA ARG A 159 -12.96 11.45 8.00
C ARG A 159 -12.08 11.50 6.74
N VAL A 160 -11.64 12.68 6.33
CA VAL A 160 -10.75 12.86 5.17
C VAL A 160 -9.45 12.10 5.36
N VAL A 161 -9.03 11.91 6.58
CA VAL A 161 -7.81 11.19 6.96
C VAL A 161 -7.84 9.74 6.49
N MET A 162 -8.98 9.08 6.57
CA MET A 162 -9.14 7.71 6.02
C MET A 162 -9.61 7.72 4.56
N GLY A 163 -10.16 8.82 4.08
CA GLY A 163 -10.46 9.03 2.66
C GLY A 163 -9.21 9.09 1.79
N TRP A 164 -8.11 9.66 2.32
CA TRP A 164 -6.84 9.74 1.61
C TRP A 164 -6.24 8.37 1.26
N PRO A 165 -6.05 7.44 2.21
CA PRO A 165 -5.60 6.07 1.90
C PRO A 165 -6.59 5.30 1.03
N LEU A 166 -7.89 5.60 1.10
CA LEU A 166 -8.88 5.01 0.21
C LEU A 166 -8.61 5.39 -1.26
N ILE A 167 -8.43 6.69 -1.53
CA ILE A 167 -8.08 7.19 -2.88
C ILE A 167 -6.73 6.62 -3.31
N GLY A 168 -5.74 6.65 -2.42
CA GLY A 168 -4.41 6.11 -2.68
C GLY A 168 -4.42 4.60 -2.98
N SER A 169 -5.24 3.80 -2.30
CA SER A 169 -5.44 2.38 -2.62
C SER A 169 -6.07 2.20 -3.99
N GLY A 170 -7.01 3.07 -4.38
CA GLY A 170 -7.55 3.11 -5.72
C GLY A 170 -6.49 3.43 -6.78
N MET A 171 -5.60 4.39 -6.51
CA MET A 171 -4.46 4.70 -7.40
C MET A 171 -3.49 3.51 -7.53
N VAL A 172 -3.16 2.86 -6.43
CA VAL A 172 -2.32 1.64 -6.44
C VAL A 172 -2.98 0.55 -7.30
N PHE A 173 -4.29 0.37 -7.20
CA PHE A 173 -5.04 -0.58 -8.01
C PHE A 173 -4.94 -0.26 -9.51
N VAL A 174 -5.16 1.00 -9.90
CA VAL A 174 -5.03 1.46 -11.29
C VAL A 174 -3.62 1.23 -11.81
N LEU A 175 -2.59 1.60 -11.03
CA LEU A 175 -1.20 1.40 -11.41
C LEU A 175 -0.83 -0.08 -11.58
N LEU A 176 -1.39 -0.97 -10.73
CA LEU A 176 -1.22 -2.42 -10.89
C LEU A 176 -1.83 -2.93 -12.20
N ILE A 177 -3.01 -2.43 -12.57
CA ILE A 177 -3.63 -2.76 -13.85
C ILE A 177 -2.76 -2.26 -15.00
N CYS A 178 -2.27 -1.02 -14.97
CA CYS A 178 -1.37 -0.47 -15.99
C CYS A 178 -0.12 -1.33 -16.17
N ILE A 179 0.54 -1.70 -15.07
CA ILE A 179 1.73 -2.58 -15.09
C ILE A 179 1.39 -3.97 -15.66
N TRP A 180 0.20 -4.49 -15.36
CA TRP A 180 -0.23 -5.78 -15.87
C TRP A 180 -0.50 -5.71 -17.37
N ILE A 181 -1.18 -4.67 -17.86
CA ILE A 181 -1.43 -4.45 -19.30
C ILE A 181 -0.11 -4.30 -20.03
N GLU A 182 0.80 -3.45 -19.55
CA GLU A 182 2.13 -3.25 -20.13
C GLU A 182 2.90 -4.58 -20.22
N SER A 183 2.87 -5.41 -19.18
CA SER A 183 3.53 -6.70 -19.18
C SER A 183 2.96 -7.68 -20.20
N LYS A 184 1.69 -7.54 -20.57
CA LYS A 184 1.04 -8.34 -21.61
C LYS A 184 1.38 -7.85 -23.00
N LEU A 185 1.46 -6.55 -23.21
CA LEU A 185 1.80 -5.94 -24.50
C LEU A 185 3.28 -6.11 -24.86
N SER A 186 4.16 -6.09 -23.84
CA SER A 186 5.62 -6.24 -24.00
C SER A 186 6.07 -7.70 -24.06
N ALA A 187 5.18 -8.69 -23.86
CA ALA A 187 5.52 -10.09 -24.03
C ALA A 187 5.77 -10.35 -25.53
N PRO A 188 6.95 -10.90 -25.92
CA PRO A 188 7.20 -11.25 -27.31
C PRO A 188 6.12 -12.22 -27.77
N PRO A 189 5.65 -12.14 -29.02
CA PRO A 189 4.70 -13.09 -29.57
C PRO A 189 5.30 -14.49 -29.40
N VAL A 190 4.51 -15.40 -28.81
CA VAL A 190 4.90 -16.82 -28.66
C VAL A 190 5.24 -17.32 -30.08
N GLY A 191 6.55 -17.29 -30.38
CA GLY A 191 7.09 -17.46 -31.70
C GLY A 191 6.92 -18.87 -32.17
N ARG A 192 6.49 -19.01 -33.38
CA ARG A 192 6.71 -20.13 -34.26
C ARG A 192 8.18 -20.51 -34.16
N VAL A 193 8.42 -21.63 -33.51
CA VAL A 193 9.70 -22.36 -33.68
C VAL A 193 9.69 -22.90 -35.11
N PRO A 194 10.70 -22.64 -35.91
CA PRO A 194 10.82 -23.22 -37.24
C PRO A 194 10.99 -24.72 -37.20
#